data_a1cdb3d31d1d2af588112250bd71f4f9
#
_entry.id   a1cdb3d31d1d2af588112250bd71f4f9
#
_cell.length_a   1.000
_cell.length_b   1.000
_cell.length_c   1.000
_cell.angle_alpha   90.00
_cell.angle_beta   90.00
_cell.angle_gamma   90.00
#
_symmetry.space_group_name_H-M   'P 1'
#
loop_
_entity.id
_entity.type
_entity.pdbx_description
1 polymer ?
#
loop_
_entity_poly.entity_id
_entity_poly.type
_entity_poly.pdbx_seq_one_letter_code
_entity_poly.pdbx_strand_id
1 'polypeptide(L)'
;MKKNIRFYFAFYLAKISVIALKVIKRDATQFPGKLAITLCPNFLEQIGKPKTIIAVTGTNGKTTVCNMIEDCLKENGYDFIDNQLGSNTNSGIASTFIKGANLKGNQKKDMAVFEIDERSSIRVYPYVKPTYLICTNLFRDSLMRNAHTEFISNMLSTNIPKETKLILNGDDLIVSNLAPENKRVYFGIDRLSTDTDKCENIARDIIVCPKCNSKLEYDFVRYNHIGRAHCSKCDFKSPVIDYEVTNLDLENKKMAIKHKEELEEYDLINNNIINVYNMLATITVLKEIGLTKEQINPVLKKQKIVDTRYSKQEVNGIEVITQLSKGMNPIACSRAFDYVRKESGNKAVFVLLDDLHEAASGSENIAWHYDTDYEFLKDDSIKQILTAGARYLDTKVRFQMADKIGRAHV
;
A
#
# COMPACT_ATOMS: atom_id res chain seq x y z
N MET A 1 -26.97 9.57 -15.94
CA MET A 1 -27.97 8.50 -16.19
C MET A 1 -29.21 8.72 -15.32
N LYS A 2 -30.43 8.39 -15.79
CA LYS A 2 -31.65 8.50 -14.96
C LYS A 2 -31.67 7.35 -13.95
N LYS A 3 -31.85 7.69 -12.67
CA LYS A 3 -32.04 6.72 -11.57
C LYS A 3 -33.39 6.05 -11.75
N ASN A 4 -33.45 4.70 -11.74
CA ASN A 4 -34.68 3.95 -11.90
C ASN A 4 -35.34 3.62 -10.54
N ILE A 5 -36.55 3.08 -10.56
CA ILE A 5 -37.31 2.72 -9.35
C ILE A 5 -36.56 1.69 -8.50
N ARG A 6 -35.89 0.72 -9.14
CA ARG A 6 -35.09 -0.30 -8.46
C ARG A 6 -33.93 0.30 -7.69
N PHE A 7 -33.29 1.35 -8.25
CA PHE A 7 -32.25 2.09 -7.53
C PHE A 7 -32.78 2.76 -6.27
N TYR A 8 -33.92 3.47 -6.37
CA TYR A 8 -34.48 4.15 -5.19
C TYR A 8 -34.90 3.17 -4.11
N PHE A 9 -35.53 2.05 -4.48
CA PHE A 9 -35.87 0.99 -3.54
C PHE A 9 -34.62 0.47 -2.80
N ALA A 10 -33.58 0.08 -3.54
CA ALA A 10 -32.32 -0.39 -2.97
C ALA A 10 -31.66 0.68 -2.10
N PHE A 11 -31.66 1.94 -2.56
CA PHE A 11 -31.04 3.07 -1.88
C PHE A 11 -31.72 3.36 -0.52
N TYR A 12 -33.05 3.41 -0.47
CA TYR A 12 -33.76 3.70 0.77
C TYR A 12 -33.65 2.55 1.78
N LEU A 13 -33.73 1.30 1.34
CA LEU A 13 -33.49 0.16 2.22
C LEU A 13 -32.07 0.18 2.80
N ALA A 14 -31.09 0.48 1.97
CA ALA A 14 -29.71 0.62 2.42
C ALA A 14 -29.53 1.82 3.39
N LYS A 15 -30.21 2.96 3.15
CA LYS A 15 -30.24 4.11 4.09
C LYS A 15 -30.84 3.72 5.44
N ILE A 16 -31.94 2.98 5.45
CA ILE A 16 -32.57 2.47 6.67
C ILE A 16 -31.60 1.53 7.41
N SER A 17 -30.92 0.65 6.68
CA SER A 17 -29.92 -0.25 7.29
C SER A 17 -28.75 0.50 7.93
N VAL A 18 -28.30 1.64 7.36
CA VAL A 18 -27.28 2.50 7.99
C VAL A 18 -27.77 3.01 9.35
N ILE A 19 -29.04 3.48 9.42
CA ILE A 19 -29.63 3.98 10.65
C ILE A 19 -29.78 2.84 11.68
N ALA A 20 -30.29 1.69 11.25
CA ALA A 20 -30.48 0.54 12.12
C ALA A 20 -29.15 0.04 12.73
N LEU A 21 -28.11 -0.08 11.91
CA LEU A 21 -26.77 -0.45 12.38
C LEU A 21 -26.21 0.57 13.38
N LYS A 22 -26.41 1.86 13.13
CA LYS A 22 -25.97 2.91 14.05
C LYS A 22 -26.70 2.82 15.41
N VAL A 23 -27.97 2.51 15.42
CA VAL A 23 -28.76 2.32 16.67
C VAL A 23 -28.20 1.17 17.51
N ILE A 24 -27.80 0.06 16.88
CA ILE A 24 -27.19 -1.09 17.57
C ILE A 24 -25.67 -0.96 17.76
N LYS A 25 -25.11 0.25 17.58
CA LYS A 25 -23.67 0.57 17.72
C LYS A 25 -22.75 -0.31 16.88
N ARG A 26 -23.19 -0.70 15.68
CA ARG A 26 -22.37 -1.41 14.69
C ARG A 26 -22.01 -0.50 13.52
N ASP A 27 -20.80 -0.66 13.03
CA ASP A 27 -20.34 0.11 11.89
C ASP A 27 -21.02 -0.35 10.59
N ALA A 28 -21.58 0.62 9.87
CA ALA A 28 -22.21 0.40 8.57
C ALA A 28 -21.17 0.44 7.43
N THR A 29 -20.11 -0.36 7.55
CA THR A 29 -18.96 -0.30 6.62
C THR A 29 -19.24 -0.99 5.29
N GLN A 30 -19.80 -2.21 5.31
CA GLN A 30 -20.00 -3.00 4.09
C GLN A 30 -21.46 -3.42 3.85
N PHE A 31 -22.21 -3.71 4.90
CA PHE A 31 -23.55 -4.29 4.79
C PHE A 31 -24.53 -3.43 3.96
N PRO A 32 -24.65 -2.09 4.17
CA PRO A 32 -25.57 -1.27 3.37
C PRO A 32 -25.25 -1.30 1.87
N GLY A 33 -23.97 -1.25 1.51
CA GLY A 33 -23.55 -1.31 0.11
C GLY A 33 -23.77 -2.70 -0.50
N LYS A 34 -23.51 -3.77 0.26
CA LYS A 34 -23.81 -5.14 -0.18
C LYS A 34 -25.29 -5.30 -0.45
N LEU A 35 -26.14 -4.84 0.46
CA LEU A 35 -27.60 -4.85 0.30
C LEU A 35 -28.03 -4.09 -0.97
N ALA A 36 -27.53 -2.86 -1.15
CA ALA A 36 -27.85 -2.04 -2.30
C ALA A 36 -27.44 -2.67 -3.64
N ILE A 37 -26.23 -3.23 -3.73
CA ILE A 37 -25.73 -3.89 -4.94
C ILE A 37 -26.51 -5.19 -5.21
N THR A 38 -26.85 -5.96 -4.19
CA THR A 38 -27.66 -7.19 -4.36
C THR A 38 -29.04 -6.86 -4.91
N LEU A 39 -29.69 -5.82 -4.39
CA LEU A 39 -31.02 -5.40 -4.85
C LEU A 39 -30.97 -4.68 -6.20
N CYS A 40 -29.90 -3.96 -6.50
CA CYS A 40 -29.70 -3.21 -7.73
C CYS A 40 -28.25 -3.41 -8.22
N PRO A 41 -27.96 -4.40 -9.08
CA PRO A 41 -26.59 -4.74 -9.51
C PRO A 41 -25.82 -3.56 -10.11
N ASN A 42 -26.48 -2.65 -10.80
CA ASN A 42 -25.90 -1.42 -11.34
C ASN A 42 -26.06 -0.20 -10.40
N PHE A 43 -26.14 -0.43 -9.09
CA PHE A 43 -26.30 0.61 -8.08
C PHE A 43 -25.19 1.65 -8.14
N LEU A 44 -23.92 1.19 -8.22
CA LEU A 44 -22.75 2.07 -8.30
C LEU A 44 -22.76 2.97 -9.55
N GLU A 45 -23.39 2.57 -10.62
CA GLU A 45 -23.53 3.39 -11.82
C GLU A 45 -24.50 4.56 -11.60
N GLN A 46 -25.58 4.34 -10.87
CA GLN A 46 -26.70 5.28 -10.70
C GLN A 46 -26.55 6.27 -9.55
N ILE A 47 -25.83 5.87 -8.46
CA ILE A 47 -25.61 6.77 -7.33
C ILE A 47 -24.73 7.96 -7.77
N GLY A 48 -25.06 9.16 -7.30
CA GLY A 48 -24.25 10.36 -7.56
C GLY A 48 -22.82 10.21 -7.05
N LYS A 49 -21.87 10.83 -7.75
CA LYS A 49 -20.44 10.85 -7.41
C LYS A 49 -20.01 12.27 -7.02
N PRO A 50 -19.00 12.42 -6.16
CA PRO A 50 -18.29 13.68 -6.00
C PRO A 50 -17.63 14.12 -7.32
N LYS A 51 -17.33 15.41 -7.45
CA LYS A 51 -16.63 15.96 -8.63
C LYS A 51 -15.17 15.51 -8.67
N THR A 52 -14.53 15.49 -7.52
CA THR A 52 -13.13 15.07 -7.37
C THR A 52 -13.05 13.79 -6.54
N ILE A 53 -12.47 12.75 -7.10
CA ILE A 53 -12.23 11.48 -6.40
C ILE A 53 -10.74 11.21 -6.43
N ILE A 54 -10.14 11.14 -5.25
CA ILE A 54 -8.77 10.70 -5.04
C ILE A 54 -8.84 9.25 -4.60
N ALA A 55 -8.24 8.34 -5.36
CA ALA A 55 -8.17 6.93 -5.03
C ALA A 55 -6.72 6.51 -4.74
N VAL A 56 -6.55 5.63 -3.76
CA VAL A 56 -5.25 5.06 -3.41
C VAL A 56 -5.33 3.55 -3.53
N THR A 57 -4.42 2.96 -4.30
CA THR A 57 -4.25 1.52 -4.47
C THR A 57 -2.78 1.12 -4.29
N GLY A 58 -2.48 -0.17 -4.29
CA GLY A 58 -1.12 -0.71 -4.14
C GLY A 58 -1.03 -1.73 -3.00
N THR A 59 -0.02 -2.55 -2.98
CA THR A 59 0.11 -3.65 -2.01
C THR A 59 0.27 -3.15 -0.58
N ASN A 60 1.13 -2.15 -0.36
CA ASN A 60 1.44 -1.60 0.96
C ASN A 60 1.29 -0.08 0.96
N GLY A 61 0.97 0.50 2.13
CA GLY A 61 0.92 1.96 2.33
C GLY A 61 -0.42 2.61 2.02
N LYS A 62 -1.41 1.92 1.44
CA LYS A 62 -2.73 2.48 1.07
C LYS A 62 -3.39 3.28 2.19
N THR A 63 -3.63 2.63 3.33
CA THR A 63 -4.30 3.25 4.48
C THR A 63 -3.50 4.44 5.03
N THR A 64 -2.19 4.30 5.10
CA THR A 64 -1.31 5.40 5.56
C THR A 64 -1.40 6.61 4.64
N VAL A 65 -1.35 6.41 3.33
CA VAL A 65 -1.46 7.50 2.34
C VAL A 65 -2.86 8.13 2.38
N CYS A 66 -3.94 7.33 2.47
CA CYS A 66 -5.30 7.85 2.63
C CYS A 66 -5.40 8.74 3.88
N ASN A 67 -4.97 8.25 5.04
CA ASN A 67 -5.03 9.01 6.29
C ASN A 67 -4.24 10.34 6.19
N MET A 68 -3.04 10.31 5.61
CA MET A 68 -2.24 11.53 5.40
C MET A 68 -2.93 12.54 4.50
N ILE A 69 -3.56 12.08 3.41
CA ILE A 69 -4.33 12.94 2.49
C ILE A 69 -5.54 13.53 3.23
N GLU A 70 -6.30 12.71 3.93
CA GLU A 70 -7.51 13.09 4.66
C GLU A 70 -7.21 14.13 5.74
N ASP A 71 -6.14 13.93 6.51
CA ASP A 71 -5.74 14.88 7.54
C ASP A 71 -5.30 16.21 6.94
N CYS A 72 -4.51 16.20 5.86
CA CYS A 72 -4.13 17.43 5.16
C CYS A 72 -5.35 18.17 4.59
N LEU A 73 -6.28 17.46 3.97
CA LEU A 73 -7.50 18.06 3.43
C LEU A 73 -8.37 18.65 4.53
N LYS A 74 -8.56 17.92 5.63
CA LYS A 74 -9.38 18.34 6.77
C LYS A 74 -8.82 19.59 7.44
N GLU A 75 -7.52 19.63 7.74
CA GLU A 75 -6.86 20.78 8.36
C GLU A 75 -6.89 22.04 7.46
N ASN A 76 -6.98 21.84 6.14
CA ASN A 76 -7.12 22.94 5.17
C ASN A 76 -8.57 23.24 4.78
N GLY A 77 -9.55 22.74 5.55
CA GLY A 77 -10.97 23.11 5.42
C GLY A 77 -11.70 22.44 4.26
N TYR A 78 -11.14 21.39 3.64
CA TYR A 78 -11.84 20.61 2.62
C TYR A 78 -12.86 19.69 3.26
N ASP A 79 -14.04 19.59 2.64
CA ASP A 79 -15.09 18.66 3.04
C ASP A 79 -15.18 17.50 2.04
N PHE A 80 -15.00 16.28 2.52
CA PHE A 80 -14.93 15.07 1.67
C PHE A 80 -15.65 13.88 2.34
N ILE A 81 -15.90 12.83 1.55
CA ILE A 81 -16.28 11.51 2.03
C ILE A 81 -15.11 10.56 1.90
N ASP A 82 -15.00 9.61 2.82
CA ASP A 82 -13.96 8.59 2.86
C ASP A 82 -14.52 7.21 3.19
N ASN A 83 -13.75 6.17 2.92
CA ASN A 83 -14.08 4.79 3.26
C ASN A 83 -13.16 4.21 4.34
N GLN A 84 -12.85 5.01 5.37
CA GLN A 84 -12.11 4.55 6.55
C GLN A 84 -12.67 3.22 7.09
N LEU A 85 -11.95 2.55 7.96
CA LEU A 85 -12.31 1.27 8.58
C LEU A 85 -12.24 0.05 7.63
N GLY A 86 -11.33 0.07 6.65
CA GLY A 86 -11.01 -1.08 5.82
C GLY A 86 -12.10 -1.47 4.80
N SER A 87 -12.96 -0.53 4.41
CA SER A 87 -14.05 -0.75 3.46
C SER A 87 -13.59 -0.58 1.99
N ASN A 88 -12.47 -1.16 1.60
CA ASN A 88 -11.80 -0.97 0.29
C ASN A 88 -12.38 -1.82 -0.86
N THR A 89 -13.52 -2.46 -0.64
CA THR A 89 -14.25 -3.26 -1.63
C THR A 89 -15.40 -2.48 -2.29
N ASN A 90 -15.98 -3.01 -3.37
CA ASN A 90 -17.15 -2.42 -4.01
C ASN A 90 -18.34 -2.17 -3.06
N SER A 91 -18.58 -3.10 -2.12
CA SER A 91 -19.61 -2.94 -1.09
C SER A 91 -19.30 -1.80 -0.11
N GLY A 92 -18.05 -1.65 0.29
CA GLY A 92 -17.60 -0.56 1.14
C GLY A 92 -17.73 0.80 0.47
N ILE A 93 -17.28 0.92 -0.77
CA ILE A 93 -17.42 2.13 -1.61
C ILE A 93 -18.90 2.50 -1.77
N ALA A 94 -19.77 1.52 -2.06
CA ALA A 94 -21.21 1.75 -2.15
C ALA A 94 -21.80 2.23 -0.81
N SER A 95 -21.39 1.64 0.32
CA SER A 95 -21.81 2.08 1.65
C SER A 95 -21.41 3.53 1.93
N THR A 96 -20.21 3.93 1.54
CA THR A 96 -19.73 5.30 1.69
C THR A 96 -20.55 6.28 0.86
N PHE A 97 -20.83 5.97 -0.40
CA PHE A 97 -21.73 6.79 -1.22
C PHE A 97 -23.14 6.88 -0.64
N ILE A 98 -23.71 5.78 -0.11
CA ILE A 98 -25.01 5.77 0.55
C ILE A 98 -25.01 6.71 1.75
N LYS A 99 -24.00 6.66 2.60
CA LYS A 99 -23.87 7.54 3.77
C LYS A 99 -23.79 9.02 3.36
N GLY A 100 -22.96 9.35 2.39
CA GLY A 100 -22.71 10.72 1.90
C GLY A 100 -23.85 11.34 1.07
N ALA A 101 -24.73 10.52 0.49
CA ALA A 101 -25.77 11.01 -0.40
C ALA A 101 -26.96 11.65 0.33
N ASN A 102 -27.59 12.65 -0.30
CA ASN A 102 -28.89 13.18 0.07
C ASN A 102 -30.02 12.20 -0.31
N LEU A 103 -31.28 12.53 0.00
CA LEU A 103 -32.44 11.66 -0.30
C LEU A 103 -32.67 11.43 -1.80
N LYS A 104 -32.14 12.28 -2.66
CA LYS A 104 -32.20 12.09 -4.13
C LYS A 104 -31.06 11.19 -4.64
N GLY A 105 -30.19 10.67 -3.76
CA GLY A 105 -29.05 9.84 -4.13
C GLY A 105 -27.89 10.62 -4.77
N ASN A 106 -27.80 11.93 -4.59
CA ASN A 106 -26.67 12.77 -5.02
C ASN A 106 -25.75 13.02 -3.85
N GLN A 107 -24.42 13.07 -4.11
CA GLN A 107 -23.47 13.36 -3.03
C GLN A 107 -23.67 14.79 -2.52
N LYS A 108 -23.47 14.97 -1.20
CA LYS A 108 -23.52 16.27 -0.53
C LYS A 108 -22.17 16.99 -0.61
N LYS A 109 -21.09 16.22 -0.73
CA LYS A 109 -19.72 16.70 -0.75
C LYS A 109 -19.14 16.55 -2.16
N ASP A 110 -18.32 17.51 -2.56
CA ASP A 110 -17.72 17.55 -3.91
C ASP A 110 -16.43 16.73 -4.03
N MET A 111 -15.90 16.24 -2.90
CA MET A 111 -14.64 15.48 -2.86
C MET A 111 -14.83 14.13 -2.17
N ALA A 112 -14.01 13.14 -2.59
CA ALA A 112 -13.87 11.85 -1.94
C ALA A 112 -12.41 11.42 -1.89
N VAL A 113 -12.02 10.72 -0.81
CA VAL A 113 -10.76 10.00 -0.69
C VAL A 113 -11.09 8.53 -0.46
N PHE A 114 -10.60 7.64 -1.33
CA PHE A 114 -10.90 6.22 -1.25
C PHE A 114 -9.65 5.35 -1.25
N GLU A 115 -9.55 4.48 -0.28
CA GLU A 115 -8.73 3.28 -0.39
C GLU A 115 -9.44 2.25 -1.25
N ILE A 116 -8.81 1.76 -2.33
CA ILE A 116 -9.38 0.77 -3.23
C ILE A 116 -8.42 -0.42 -3.32
N ASP A 117 -8.90 -1.59 -2.91
CA ASP A 117 -8.17 -2.85 -3.07
C ASP A 117 -7.97 -3.15 -4.56
N GLU A 118 -6.79 -3.63 -4.93
CA GLU A 118 -6.38 -3.87 -6.32
C GLU A 118 -7.38 -4.78 -7.06
N ARG A 119 -7.87 -5.84 -6.41
CA ARG A 119 -8.84 -6.79 -7.00
C ARG A 119 -10.24 -6.20 -7.11
N SER A 120 -10.54 -5.18 -6.31
CA SER A 120 -11.81 -4.46 -6.37
C SER A 120 -11.89 -3.53 -7.60
N SER A 121 -10.76 -3.22 -8.24
CA SER A 121 -10.67 -2.36 -9.43
C SER A 121 -11.66 -2.79 -10.52
N ILE A 122 -11.76 -4.08 -10.81
CA ILE A 122 -12.69 -4.65 -11.82
C ILE A 122 -14.16 -4.27 -11.55
N ARG A 123 -14.54 -4.16 -10.27
CA ARG A 123 -15.93 -3.93 -9.84
C ARG A 123 -16.21 -2.48 -9.49
N VAL A 124 -15.16 -1.67 -9.29
CA VAL A 124 -15.28 -0.28 -8.85
C VAL A 124 -15.06 0.68 -10.01
N TYR A 125 -13.93 0.58 -10.72
CA TYR A 125 -13.56 1.55 -11.75
C TYR A 125 -14.51 1.65 -12.96
N PRO A 126 -15.24 0.62 -13.39
CA PRO A 126 -16.26 0.81 -14.42
C PRO A 126 -17.33 1.83 -14.05
N TYR A 127 -17.57 2.04 -12.75
CA TYR A 127 -18.63 2.90 -12.23
C TYR A 127 -18.11 4.12 -11.45
N VAL A 128 -16.93 4.02 -10.89
CA VAL A 128 -16.30 5.06 -10.06
C VAL A 128 -14.98 5.42 -10.71
N LYS A 129 -14.96 6.56 -11.37
CA LYS A 129 -13.81 7.06 -12.14
C LYS A 129 -13.01 8.04 -11.29
N PRO A 130 -11.88 7.67 -10.73
CA PRO A 130 -11.05 8.59 -9.96
C PRO A 130 -10.56 9.74 -10.83
N THR A 131 -10.53 10.96 -10.27
CA THR A 131 -9.82 12.10 -10.86
C THR A 131 -8.32 11.87 -10.80
N TYR A 132 -7.88 11.39 -9.61
CA TYR A 132 -6.48 11.01 -9.33
C TYR A 132 -6.46 9.60 -8.77
N LEU A 133 -5.53 8.78 -9.26
CA LEU A 133 -5.26 7.44 -8.73
C LEU A 133 -3.79 7.34 -8.35
N ILE A 134 -3.53 7.16 -7.06
CA ILE A 134 -2.21 6.90 -6.52
C ILE A 134 -2.00 5.38 -6.51
N CYS A 135 -0.89 4.92 -7.07
CA CYS A 135 -0.40 3.56 -6.86
C CYS A 135 0.92 3.60 -6.11
N THR A 136 0.93 3.13 -4.87
CA THR A 136 2.07 3.24 -3.97
C THR A 136 3.20 2.28 -4.34
N ASN A 137 2.87 1.03 -4.53
CA ASN A 137 3.76 -0.07 -4.92
C ASN A 137 2.95 -1.31 -5.29
N LEU A 138 3.54 -2.22 -6.07
CA LEU A 138 2.95 -3.52 -6.36
C LEU A 138 3.96 -4.63 -6.09
N PHE A 139 3.69 -5.42 -5.06
CA PHE A 139 4.46 -6.60 -4.70
C PHE A 139 3.60 -7.86 -4.76
N ARG A 140 4.25 -9.01 -4.86
CA ARG A 140 3.57 -10.26 -4.55
C ARG A 140 3.03 -10.22 -3.12
N ASP A 141 1.82 -10.72 -2.96
CA ASP A 141 1.15 -10.87 -1.67
C ASP A 141 0.83 -12.36 -1.48
N SER A 142 -0.10 -12.70 -0.62
CA SER A 142 -0.46 -14.10 -0.41
C SER A 142 -0.83 -14.82 -1.72
N LEU A 143 -0.41 -16.07 -1.85
CA LEU A 143 -0.66 -16.90 -3.04
C LEU A 143 -2.15 -17.03 -3.37
N MET A 144 -3.01 -16.99 -2.37
CA MET A 144 -4.46 -17.05 -2.58
C MET A 144 -5.06 -15.74 -3.08
N ARG A 145 -4.34 -14.62 -2.97
CA ARG A 145 -4.85 -13.29 -3.36
C ARG A 145 -4.09 -12.72 -4.56
N ASN A 146 -2.83 -12.44 -4.41
CA ASN A 146 -2.03 -11.64 -5.34
C ASN A 146 -0.63 -12.24 -5.51
N ALA A 147 -0.56 -13.53 -5.83
CA ALA A 147 0.70 -14.28 -5.93
C ALA A 147 1.66 -13.72 -6.99
N HIS A 148 1.13 -13.16 -8.06
CA HIS A 148 1.92 -12.61 -9.16
C HIS A 148 1.58 -11.14 -9.40
N THR A 149 2.60 -10.32 -9.37
CA THR A 149 2.51 -8.88 -9.63
C THR A 149 2.00 -8.58 -11.04
N GLU A 150 2.36 -9.40 -12.04
CA GLU A 150 1.88 -9.26 -13.41
C GLU A 150 0.36 -9.39 -13.52
N PHE A 151 -0.24 -10.37 -12.82
CA PHE A 151 -1.70 -10.52 -12.80
C PHE A 151 -2.39 -9.25 -12.26
N ILE A 152 -1.86 -8.70 -11.18
CA ILE A 152 -2.43 -7.49 -10.55
C ILE A 152 -2.22 -6.25 -11.42
N SER A 153 -1.02 -6.08 -11.98
CA SER A 153 -0.72 -4.94 -12.86
C SER A 153 -1.58 -4.95 -14.13
N ASN A 154 -1.77 -6.12 -14.75
CA ASN A 154 -2.64 -6.28 -15.91
C ASN A 154 -4.11 -5.98 -15.56
N MET A 155 -4.59 -6.49 -14.41
CA MET A 155 -5.94 -6.22 -13.92
C MET A 155 -6.16 -4.72 -13.68
N LEU A 156 -5.25 -4.03 -13.02
CA LEU A 156 -5.31 -2.59 -12.81
C LEU A 156 -5.27 -1.85 -14.15
N SER A 157 -4.28 -2.11 -15.00
CA SER A 157 -4.09 -1.44 -16.29
C SER A 157 -5.30 -1.54 -17.20
N THR A 158 -5.98 -2.69 -17.20
CA THR A 158 -7.18 -2.92 -18.02
C THR A 158 -8.40 -2.15 -17.50
N ASN A 159 -8.50 -1.93 -16.20
CA ASN A 159 -9.70 -1.37 -15.58
C ASN A 159 -9.59 0.11 -15.20
N ILE A 160 -8.39 0.68 -15.14
CA ILE A 160 -8.21 2.12 -14.85
C ILE A 160 -8.86 2.95 -15.96
N PRO A 161 -9.78 3.89 -15.62
CA PRO A 161 -10.40 4.74 -16.62
C PRO A 161 -9.38 5.65 -17.31
N LYS A 162 -9.49 5.83 -18.63
CA LYS A 162 -8.53 6.61 -19.45
C LYS A 162 -8.41 8.09 -19.03
N GLU A 163 -9.48 8.65 -18.47
CA GLU A 163 -9.51 10.02 -17.97
C GLU A 163 -8.79 10.23 -16.63
N THR A 164 -8.52 9.16 -15.89
CA THR A 164 -7.86 9.22 -14.57
C THR A 164 -6.41 9.66 -14.70
N LYS A 165 -6.00 10.70 -13.96
CA LYS A 165 -4.59 11.07 -13.82
C LYS A 165 -3.91 10.17 -12.79
N LEU A 166 -2.81 9.54 -13.18
CA LEU A 166 -2.07 8.61 -12.34
C LEU A 166 -0.96 9.32 -11.56
N ILE A 167 -0.80 8.96 -10.30
CA ILE A 167 0.30 9.36 -9.43
C ILE A 167 1.06 8.06 -9.09
N LEU A 168 2.18 7.83 -9.74
CA LEU A 168 2.86 6.54 -9.75
C LEU A 168 4.23 6.61 -9.09
N ASN A 169 4.57 5.58 -8.34
CA ASN A 169 5.94 5.38 -7.86
C ASN A 169 6.85 5.04 -9.06
N GLY A 170 7.71 5.97 -9.44
CA GLY A 170 8.63 5.79 -10.57
C GLY A 170 9.82 4.88 -10.27
N ASP A 171 10.10 4.63 -8.98
CA ASP A 171 11.12 3.67 -8.55
C ASP A 171 10.56 2.23 -8.49
N ASP A 172 9.24 2.04 -8.67
CA ASP A 172 8.62 0.72 -8.83
C ASP A 172 8.41 0.45 -10.33
N LEU A 173 9.22 -0.45 -10.90
CA LEU A 173 9.19 -0.78 -12.32
C LEU A 173 7.86 -1.39 -12.79
N ILE A 174 7.08 -1.97 -11.87
CA ILE A 174 5.78 -2.54 -12.20
C ILE A 174 4.73 -1.43 -12.21
N VAL A 175 4.72 -0.59 -11.17
CA VAL A 175 3.79 0.54 -11.01
C VAL A 175 4.01 1.58 -12.11
N SER A 176 5.25 1.89 -12.43
CA SER A 176 5.57 2.93 -13.43
C SER A 176 5.03 2.61 -14.83
N ASN A 177 4.77 1.34 -15.12
CA ASN A 177 4.24 0.87 -16.39
C ASN A 177 2.70 0.68 -16.42
N LEU A 178 1.99 0.98 -15.34
CA LEU A 178 0.53 0.84 -15.29
C LEU A 178 -0.17 1.76 -16.30
N ALA A 179 -1.17 1.22 -17.01
CA ALA A 179 -2.07 1.94 -17.91
C ALA A 179 -1.37 3.04 -18.74
N PRO A 180 -0.47 2.68 -19.69
CA PRO A 180 0.48 3.59 -20.32
C PRO A 180 -0.15 4.76 -21.09
N GLU A 181 -1.42 4.69 -21.43
CA GLU A 181 -2.14 5.75 -22.16
C GLU A 181 -2.68 6.86 -21.26
N ASN A 182 -2.68 6.67 -19.93
CA ASN A 182 -3.19 7.67 -18.99
C ASN A 182 -2.20 8.81 -18.78
N LYS A 183 -2.71 10.03 -18.56
CA LYS A 183 -1.91 11.13 -18.02
C LYS A 183 -1.34 10.74 -16.65
N ARG A 184 -0.09 11.05 -16.39
CA ARG A 184 0.58 10.64 -15.17
C ARG A 184 1.62 11.62 -14.70
N VAL A 185 1.97 11.50 -13.43
CA VAL A 185 3.18 12.06 -12.82
C VAL A 185 3.86 10.98 -11.99
N TYR A 186 5.17 11.04 -11.92
CA TYR A 186 5.99 10.09 -11.20
C TYR A 186 6.62 10.74 -9.97
N PHE A 187 6.53 10.04 -8.85
CA PHE A 187 7.30 10.36 -7.65
C PHE A 187 8.38 9.31 -7.42
N GLY A 188 9.49 9.71 -6.84
CA GLY A 188 10.61 8.80 -6.58
C GLY A 188 11.69 9.46 -5.74
N ILE A 189 12.68 8.66 -5.33
CA ILE A 189 13.78 9.10 -4.49
C ILE A 189 15.07 8.83 -5.27
N ASP A 190 15.94 9.83 -5.38
CA ASP A 190 17.24 9.67 -6.02
C ASP A 190 18.09 8.62 -5.30
N ARG A 191 19.15 8.13 -5.94
CA ARG A 191 20.03 7.10 -5.39
C ARG A 191 20.57 7.52 -4.02
N LEU A 192 20.41 6.63 -3.04
CA LEU A 192 20.95 6.80 -1.70
C LEU A 192 22.26 6.04 -1.54
N SER A 193 23.09 6.46 -0.58
CA SER A 193 24.34 5.76 -0.25
C SER A 193 24.13 4.32 0.25
N THR A 194 22.92 4.01 0.73
CA THR A 194 22.51 2.67 1.20
C THR A 194 21.97 1.77 0.09
N ASP A 195 21.74 2.30 -1.11
CA ASP A 195 21.24 1.52 -2.25
C ASP A 195 22.36 0.66 -2.84
N THR A 196 22.00 -0.50 -3.36
CA THR A 196 22.93 -1.48 -3.92
C THR A 196 22.76 -1.61 -5.43
N ASP A 197 23.76 -2.18 -6.13
CA ASP A 197 23.67 -2.43 -7.57
C ASP A 197 22.91 -3.72 -7.90
N LYS A 198 22.65 -4.56 -6.90
CA LYS A 198 22.02 -5.87 -7.07
C LYS A 198 20.96 -6.12 -6.01
N CYS A 199 19.86 -6.72 -6.42
CA CYS A 199 18.83 -7.18 -5.50
C CYS A 199 19.35 -8.37 -4.68
N GLU A 200 19.37 -8.24 -3.35
CA GLU A 200 19.75 -9.29 -2.42
C GLU A 200 18.59 -10.24 -2.07
N ASN A 201 17.36 -9.83 -2.38
CA ASN A 201 16.16 -10.60 -2.06
C ASN A 201 16.03 -11.85 -2.96
N ILE A 202 15.48 -12.92 -2.41
CA ILE A 202 15.13 -14.14 -3.15
C ILE A 202 14.01 -13.84 -4.14
N ALA A 203 12.96 -13.16 -3.67
CA ALA A 203 11.82 -12.79 -4.49
C ALA A 203 12.19 -11.64 -5.43
N ARG A 204 12.27 -11.93 -6.72
CA ARG A 204 12.57 -10.98 -7.80
C ARG A 204 11.40 -10.94 -8.77
N ASP A 205 10.52 -9.96 -8.61
CA ASP A 205 9.29 -9.88 -9.39
C ASP A 205 9.49 -9.39 -10.83
N ILE A 206 10.59 -8.66 -11.10
CA ILE A 206 10.94 -8.21 -12.44
C ILE A 206 12.43 -8.33 -12.66
N ILE A 207 12.81 -9.19 -13.61
CA ILE A 207 14.21 -9.46 -13.98
C ILE A 207 14.44 -9.31 -15.49
N VAL A 208 13.37 -9.24 -16.28
CA VAL A 208 13.43 -9.06 -17.72
C VAL A 208 12.69 -7.81 -18.14
N CYS A 209 13.13 -7.24 -19.23
CA CYS A 209 12.51 -6.05 -19.82
C CYS A 209 11.08 -6.35 -20.26
N PRO A 210 10.08 -5.59 -19.81
CA PRO A 210 8.68 -5.80 -20.20
C PRO A 210 8.43 -5.50 -21.70
N LYS A 211 9.37 -4.82 -22.37
CA LYS A 211 9.24 -4.44 -23.78
C LYS A 211 9.84 -5.45 -24.74
N CYS A 212 10.99 -6.04 -24.42
CA CYS A 212 11.71 -6.93 -25.35
C CYS A 212 12.20 -8.24 -24.74
N ASN A 213 11.84 -8.54 -23.49
CA ASN A 213 12.20 -9.76 -22.74
C ASN A 213 13.72 -9.97 -22.55
N SER A 214 14.56 -8.97 -22.84
CA SER A 214 16.00 -9.03 -22.56
C SER A 214 16.25 -8.74 -21.08
N LYS A 215 17.47 -9.03 -20.62
CA LYS A 215 17.87 -8.76 -19.24
C LYS A 215 17.72 -7.27 -18.88
N LEU A 216 17.16 -6.99 -17.71
CA LEU A 216 17.21 -5.67 -17.09
C LEU A 216 18.52 -5.49 -16.32
N GLU A 217 19.08 -4.29 -16.39
CA GLU A 217 20.22 -3.84 -15.62
C GLU A 217 19.76 -2.72 -14.68
N TYR A 218 20.02 -2.91 -13.39
CA TYR A 218 19.63 -1.94 -12.38
C TYR A 218 20.69 -0.87 -12.23
N ASP A 219 20.28 0.38 -12.28
CA ASP A 219 21.13 1.53 -11.95
C ASP A 219 21.32 1.58 -10.42
N PHE A 220 20.29 1.24 -9.68
CA PHE A 220 20.33 0.94 -8.24
C PHE A 220 19.11 0.15 -7.80
N VAL A 221 19.26 -0.59 -6.70
CA VAL A 221 18.17 -1.30 -6.00
C VAL A 221 18.13 -0.80 -4.55
N ARG A 222 16.95 -0.40 -4.10
CA ARG A 222 16.70 0.02 -2.72
C ARG A 222 16.21 -1.14 -1.83
N TYR A 223 15.26 -1.89 -2.36
CA TYR A 223 14.77 -3.15 -1.80
C TYR A 223 13.88 -3.87 -2.82
N ASN A 224 13.96 -5.18 -2.90
CA ASN A 224 13.26 -6.02 -3.88
C ASN A 224 13.45 -5.49 -5.31
N HIS A 225 12.37 -5.06 -5.98
CA HIS A 225 12.42 -4.43 -7.30
C HIS A 225 12.28 -2.90 -7.26
N ILE A 226 12.22 -2.31 -6.06
CA ILE A 226 12.21 -0.85 -5.93
C ILE A 226 13.61 -0.32 -6.19
N GLY A 227 13.73 0.49 -7.22
CA GLY A 227 14.97 1.04 -7.72
C GLY A 227 14.80 1.57 -9.13
N ARG A 228 15.89 1.84 -9.83
CA ARG A 228 15.86 2.27 -11.23
C ARG A 228 16.65 1.30 -12.09
N ALA A 229 16.16 1.07 -13.31
CA ALA A 229 16.78 0.15 -14.23
C ALA A 229 16.59 0.57 -15.68
N HIS A 230 17.40 0.01 -16.55
CA HIS A 230 17.31 0.14 -17.98
C HIS A 230 17.46 -1.22 -18.67
N CYS A 231 17.06 -1.30 -19.92
CA CYS A 231 17.24 -2.50 -20.72
C CYS A 231 18.59 -2.47 -21.44
N SER A 232 19.29 -3.59 -21.44
CA SER A 232 20.57 -3.73 -22.16
C SER A 232 20.43 -3.74 -23.69
N LYS A 233 19.19 -3.89 -24.24
CA LYS A 233 18.97 -4.08 -25.67
C LYS A 233 17.97 -3.14 -26.33
N CYS A 234 17.09 -2.47 -25.57
CA CYS A 234 16.12 -1.53 -26.11
C CYS A 234 16.09 -0.24 -25.30
N ASP A 235 15.26 0.71 -25.68
CA ASP A 235 15.12 2.02 -25.07
C ASP A 235 14.32 2.03 -23.76
N PHE A 236 13.92 0.86 -23.25
CA PHE A 236 13.20 0.76 -21.97
C PHE A 236 14.13 1.20 -20.81
N LYS A 237 13.64 2.11 -20.00
CA LYS A 237 14.28 2.58 -18.77
C LYS A 237 13.24 3.09 -17.78
N SER A 238 13.62 3.19 -16.52
CA SER A 238 12.84 3.87 -15.50
C SER A 238 12.46 5.28 -15.95
N PRO A 239 11.26 5.77 -15.59
CA PRO A 239 10.79 7.09 -16.03
C PRO A 239 11.60 8.22 -15.40
N VAL A 240 11.51 9.38 -16.02
CA VAL A 240 11.95 10.63 -15.39
C VAL A 240 10.97 10.95 -14.26
N ILE A 241 11.50 11.32 -13.11
CA ILE A 241 10.70 11.61 -11.91
C ILE A 241 10.26 13.07 -11.91
N ASP A 242 8.98 13.32 -11.72
CA ASP A 242 8.41 14.66 -11.65
C ASP A 242 8.54 15.28 -10.25
N TYR A 243 8.35 14.45 -9.21
CA TYR A 243 8.52 14.83 -7.80
C TYR A 243 9.62 13.97 -7.19
N GLU A 244 10.84 14.48 -7.20
CA GLU A 244 12.02 13.71 -6.82
C GLU A 244 12.59 14.18 -5.48
N VAL A 245 12.73 13.24 -4.54
CA VAL A 245 13.55 13.50 -3.35
C VAL A 245 15.02 13.46 -3.77
N THR A 246 15.64 14.62 -3.80
CA THR A 246 17.07 14.80 -4.18
C THR A 246 18.01 14.82 -3.00
N ASN A 247 17.49 15.09 -1.79
CA ASN A 247 18.24 15.00 -0.54
C ASN A 247 17.37 14.38 0.54
N LEU A 248 17.86 13.34 1.19
CA LEU A 248 17.17 12.62 2.26
C LEU A 248 18.09 12.54 3.48
N ASP A 249 17.74 13.26 4.53
CA ASP A 249 18.43 13.26 5.83
C ASP A 249 17.51 12.56 6.86
N LEU A 250 17.75 11.27 7.06
CA LEU A 250 16.97 10.45 7.99
C LEU A 250 17.28 10.76 9.45
N GLU A 251 18.51 11.25 9.76
CA GLU A 251 18.92 11.59 11.12
C GLU A 251 18.20 12.86 11.60
N ASN A 252 18.21 13.90 10.79
CA ASN A 252 17.55 15.17 11.06
C ASN A 252 16.06 15.18 10.65
N LYS A 253 15.57 14.05 10.13
CA LYS A 253 14.19 13.88 9.65
C LYS A 253 13.77 14.95 8.65
N LYS A 254 14.54 15.13 7.60
CA LYS A 254 14.32 16.09 6.51
C LYS A 254 14.39 15.41 5.15
N MET A 255 13.60 15.90 4.21
CA MET A 255 13.74 15.57 2.79
C MET A 255 13.55 16.82 1.94
N ALA A 256 14.33 16.94 0.86
CA ALA A 256 14.17 17.97 -0.15
C ALA A 256 13.58 17.37 -1.41
N ILE A 257 12.44 17.89 -1.86
CA ILE A 257 11.71 17.44 -3.04
C ILE A 257 11.91 18.47 -4.14
N LYS A 258 12.42 18.02 -5.28
CA LYS A 258 12.52 18.80 -6.52
C LYS A 258 11.28 18.51 -7.38
N HIS A 259 10.58 19.58 -7.80
CA HIS A 259 9.56 19.51 -8.83
C HIS A 259 9.77 20.66 -9.81
N LYS A 260 10.03 20.35 -11.08
CA LYS A 260 10.47 21.33 -12.10
C LYS A 260 11.70 22.11 -11.60
N GLU A 261 11.60 23.43 -11.50
CA GLU A 261 12.70 24.30 -10.99
C GLU A 261 12.56 24.61 -9.49
N GLU A 262 11.51 24.12 -8.82
CA GLU A 262 11.26 24.35 -7.40
C GLU A 262 11.93 23.26 -6.57
N LEU A 263 12.53 23.66 -5.44
CA LEU A 263 13.08 22.78 -4.42
C LEU A 263 12.42 23.11 -3.08
N GLU A 264 11.69 22.17 -2.52
CA GLU A 264 10.97 22.35 -1.27
C GLU A 264 11.45 21.34 -0.21
N GLU A 265 11.75 21.83 0.99
CA GLU A 265 12.12 20.98 2.12
C GLU A 265 10.90 20.62 2.97
N TYR A 266 10.77 19.35 3.34
CA TYR A 266 9.71 18.80 4.20
C TYR A 266 10.28 18.08 5.41
N ASP A 267 9.55 18.14 6.53
CA ASP A 267 9.86 17.37 7.73
C ASP A 267 9.38 15.91 7.55
N LEU A 268 10.19 14.94 7.96
CA LEU A 268 9.79 13.53 7.97
C LEU A 268 9.08 13.16 9.28
N ILE A 269 8.08 12.30 9.17
CA ILE A 269 7.38 11.75 10.34
C ILE A 269 8.30 10.81 11.14
N ASN A 270 9.06 9.98 10.42
CA ASN A 270 10.06 9.08 10.99
C ASN A 270 11.16 8.77 9.94
N ASN A 271 12.14 7.94 10.31
CA ASN A 271 13.27 7.56 9.46
C ASN A 271 13.03 6.28 8.63
N ASN A 272 11.79 5.80 8.50
CA ASN A 272 11.48 4.61 7.72
C ASN A 272 11.26 4.96 6.25
N ILE A 273 12.06 4.38 5.35
CA ILE A 273 12.03 4.64 3.91
C ILE A 273 10.65 4.41 3.27
N ILE A 274 9.84 3.47 3.79
CA ILE A 274 8.47 3.28 3.28
C ILE A 274 7.60 4.49 3.60
N ASN A 275 7.76 5.04 4.79
CA ASN A 275 7.00 6.22 5.17
C ASN A 275 7.45 7.45 4.39
N VAL A 276 8.72 7.52 3.97
CA VAL A 276 9.19 8.54 3.03
C VAL A 276 8.44 8.41 1.69
N TYR A 277 8.32 7.21 1.13
CA TYR A 277 7.51 6.98 -0.09
C TYR A 277 6.02 7.32 0.12
N ASN A 278 5.43 6.95 1.25
CA ASN A 278 4.04 7.25 1.55
C ASN A 278 3.81 8.77 1.65
N MET A 279 4.73 9.49 2.33
CA MET A 279 4.70 10.95 2.40
C MET A 279 4.85 11.58 1.02
N LEU A 280 5.80 11.11 0.22
CA LEU A 280 6.05 11.63 -1.11
C LEU A 280 4.84 11.44 -2.03
N ALA A 281 4.21 10.26 -2.01
CA ALA A 281 2.97 10.00 -2.74
C ALA A 281 1.84 10.96 -2.31
N THR A 282 1.72 11.20 -0.99
CA THR A 282 0.76 12.14 -0.41
C THR A 282 1.03 13.57 -0.86
N ILE A 283 2.28 14.03 -0.72
CA ILE A 283 2.69 15.38 -1.13
C ILE A 283 2.43 15.58 -2.62
N THR A 284 2.79 14.61 -3.45
CA THR A 284 2.59 14.67 -4.90
C THR A 284 1.13 14.92 -5.24
N VAL A 285 0.18 14.12 -4.73
CA VAL A 285 -1.24 14.33 -5.05
C VAL A 285 -1.79 15.63 -4.47
N LEU A 286 -1.35 16.03 -3.27
CA LEU A 286 -1.80 17.30 -2.66
C LEU A 286 -1.30 18.51 -3.45
N LYS A 287 -0.06 18.51 -3.93
CA LYS A 287 0.47 19.53 -4.86
C LYS A 287 -0.30 19.54 -6.19
N GLU A 288 -0.64 18.37 -6.73
CA GLU A 288 -1.41 18.26 -7.98
C GLU A 288 -2.85 18.77 -7.87
N ILE A 289 -3.44 18.80 -6.67
CA ILE A 289 -4.73 19.44 -6.41
C ILE A 289 -4.62 20.90 -5.95
N GLY A 290 -3.40 21.43 -5.85
CA GLY A 290 -3.13 22.85 -5.64
C GLY A 290 -2.82 23.27 -4.20
N LEU A 291 -2.55 22.36 -3.26
CA LEU A 291 -2.08 22.73 -1.92
C LEU A 291 -0.62 23.14 -1.97
N THR A 292 -0.26 24.12 -1.12
CA THR A 292 1.13 24.58 -0.98
C THR A 292 1.88 23.78 0.09
N LYS A 293 3.20 23.90 0.12
CA LYS A 293 4.05 23.34 1.17
C LYS A 293 3.63 23.77 2.56
N GLU A 294 3.29 25.05 2.73
CA GLU A 294 2.87 25.65 4.01
C GLU A 294 1.56 25.04 4.52
N GLN A 295 0.72 24.54 3.62
CA GLN A 295 -0.52 23.85 3.94
C GLN A 295 -0.28 22.36 4.27
N ILE A 296 0.71 21.73 3.65
CA ILE A 296 0.96 20.29 3.76
C ILE A 296 1.92 19.98 4.93
N ASN A 297 3.10 20.62 4.98
CA ASN A 297 4.17 20.22 5.88
C ASN A 297 3.80 20.28 7.37
N PRO A 298 3.11 21.33 7.89
CA PRO A 298 2.76 21.39 9.30
C PRO A 298 1.80 20.27 9.73
N VAL A 299 0.97 19.78 8.83
CA VAL A 299 0.04 18.67 9.10
C VAL A 299 0.78 17.36 9.15
N LEU A 300 1.58 17.06 8.15
CA LEU A 300 2.36 15.82 8.08
C LEU A 300 3.33 15.70 9.28
N LYS A 301 3.97 16.79 9.68
CA LYS A 301 4.87 16.82 10.85
C LYS A 301 4.20 16.42 12.16
N LYS A 302 2.91 16.71 12.33
CA LYS A 302 2.14 16.40 13.54
C LYS A 302 1.62 14.97 13.56
N GLN A 303 1.67 14.27 12.41
CA GLN A 303 1.14 12.94 12.33
C GLN A 303 1.95 11.96 13.17
N LYS A 304 1.24 11.13 13.92
CA LYS A 304 1.81 9.97 14.59
C LYS A 304 1.38 8.76 13.78
N ILE A 305 2.32 8.17 13.06
CA ILE A 305 2.07 6.83 12.53
C ILE A 305 1.99 5.93 13.76
N VAL A 306 0.76 5.51 14.09
CA VAL A 306 0.57 4.48 15.11
C VAL A 306 1.11 3.20 14.53
N ASP A 307 2.32 2.86 14.92
CA ASP A 307 2.96 1.61 14.50
C ASP A 307 2.35 0.48 15.33
N THR A 308 1.09 0.12 14.98
CA THR A 308 0.35 -0.96 15.64
C THR A 308 1.03 -2.31 15.47
N ARG A 309 2.09 -2.35 14.65
CA ARG A 309 2.83 -3.58 14.30
C ARG A 309 4.27 -3.60 14.82
N TYR A 310 4.70 -2.53 15.46
CA TYR A 310 6.05 -2.40 16.02
C TYR A 310 5.95 -1.87 17.45
N SER A 311 6.61 -2.54 18.36
CA SER A 311 6.81 -2.02 19.72
C SER A 311 8.24 -2.29 20.18
N LYS A 312 8.78 -1.36 20.93
CA LYS A 312 10.11 -1.41 21.50
C LYS A 312 9.99 -1.12 22.99
N GLN A 313 10.53 -2.02 23.79
CA GLN A 313 10.51 -1.91 25.25
C GLN A 313 11.82 -2.45 25.82
N GLU A 314 12.22 -1.96 26.97
CA GLU A 314 13.37 -2.47 27.72
C GLU A 314 12.85 -3.35 28.86
N VAL A 315 13.36 -4.57 28.95
CA VAL A 315 13.01 -5.54 30.00
C VAL A 315 14.30 -6.08 30.59
N ASN A 316 14.58 -5.79 31.86
CA ASN A 316 15.78 -6.23 32.58
C ASN A 316 17.10 -5.92 31.86
N GLY A 317 17.22 -4.74 31.26
CA GLY A 317 18.41 -4.31 30.50
C GLY A 317 18.54 -4.94 29.12
N ILE A 318 17.50 -5.66 28.65
CA ILE A 318 17.43 -6.22 27.31
C ILE A 318 16.41 -5.43 26.51
N GLU A 319 16.82 -4.94 25.37
CA GLU A 319 15.88 -4.32 24.42
C GLU A 319 15.07 -5.39 23.70
N VAL A 320 13.75 -5.34 23.86
CA VAL A 320 12.80 -6.26 23.24
C VAL A 320 12.04 -5.52 22.16
N ILE A 321 12.19 -5.95 20.91
CA ILE A 321 11.48 -5.43 19.75
C ILE A 321 10.46 -6.47 19.30
N THR A 322 9.17 -6.07 19.29
CA THR A 322 8.10 -6.89 18.73
C THR A 322 7.66 -6.30 17.41
N GLN A 323 7.70 -7.10 16.36
CA GLN A 323 7.26 -6.69 15.02
C GLN A 323 6.24 -7.69 14.47
N LEU A 324 5.03 -7.19 14.21
CA LEU A 324 3.97 -7.96 13.57
C LEU A 324 4.01 -7.72 12.06
N SER A 325 4.52 -8.66 11.29
CA SER A 325 4.44 -8.63 9.84
C SER A 325 3.01 -8.90 9.36
N LYS A 326 2.63 -8.29 8.24
CA LYS A 326 1.36 -8.65 7.59
C LYS A 326 1.39 -10.13 7.25
N GLY A 327 0.44 -10.91 7.76
CA GLY A 327 0.36 -12.35 7.52
C GLY A 327 0.35 -12.68 6.03
N MET A 328 0.96 -13.80 5.67
CA MET A 328 1.06 -14.32 4.30
C MET A 328 1.76 -13.38 3.29
N ASN A 329 2.53 -12.39 3.78
CA ASN A 329 3.24 -11.44 2.93
C ASN A 329 4.76 -11.62 3.05
N PRO A 330 5.42 -12.28 2.07
CA PRO A 330 6.85 -12.56 2.13
C PRO A 330 7.70 -11.30 2.15
N ILE A 331 7.29 -10.24 1.46
CA ILE A 331 8.02 -8.99 1.40
C ILE A 331 8.04 -8.28 2.76
N ALA A 332 6.89 -8.26 3.46
CA ALA A 332 6.81 -7.67 4.79
C ALA A 332 7.68 -8.43 5.80
N CYS A 333 7.72 -9.77 5.73
CA CYS A 333 8.57 -10.60 6.58
C CYS A 333 10.06 -10.41 6.25
N SER A 334 10.43 -10.44 4.97
CA SER A 334 11.81 -10.20 4.51
C SER A 334 12.35 -8.85 4.99
N ARG A 335 11.53 -7.83 4.98
CA ARG A 335 11.90 -6.49 5.47
C ARG A 335 12.07 -6.45 6.98
N ALA A 336 11.26 -7.21 7.74
CA ALA A 336 11.46 -7.36 9.16
C ALA A 336 12.84 -8.00 9.44
N PHE A 337 13.20 -9.02 8.67
CA PHE A 337 14.50 -9.67 8.81
C PHE A 337 15.68 -8.78 8.37
N ASP A 338 15.49 -7.99 7.30
CA ASP A 338 16.48 -6.99 6.87
C ASP A 338 16.70 -5.90 7.93
N TYR A 339 15.62 -5.44 8.58
CA TYR A 339 15.70 -4.51 9.69
C TYR A 339 16.49 -5.12 10.86
N VAL A 340 16.15 -6.35 11.27
CA VAL A 340 16.83 -7.04 12.37
C VAL A 340 18.33 -7.20 12.10
N ARG A 341 18.75 -7.61 10.89
CA ARG A 341 20.19 -7.78 10.59
C ARG A 341 20.97 -6.46 10.65
N LYS A 342 20.33 -5.33 10.35
CA LYS A 342 20.95 -3.99 10.33
C LYS A 342 21.03 -3.32 11.70
N GLU A 343 20.26 -3.78 12.69
CA GLU A 343 20.35 -3.27 14.06
C GLU A 343 21.70 -3.61 14.68
N SER A 344 22.19 -2.75 15.56
CA SER A 344 23.47 -2.94 16.26
C SER A 344 23.38 -4.01 17.38
N GLY A 345 24.51 -4.54 17.78
CA GLY A 345 24.64 -5.46 18.92
C GLY A 345 24.27 -6.92 18.61
N ASN A 346 24.49 -7.79 19.58
CA ASN A 346 24.11 -9.20 19.49
C ASN A 346 22.62 -9.39 19.69
N LYS A 347 22.02 -10.25 18.89
CA LYS A 347 20.57 -10.44 18.83
C LYS A 347 20.16 -11.90 19.02
N ALA A 348 19.03 -12.10 19.68
CA ALA A 348 18.23 -13.33 19.59
C ALA A 348 16.95 -13.00 18.83
N VAL A 349 16.54 -13.86 17.89
CA VAL A 349 15.35 -13.68 17.07
C VAL A 349 14.34 -14.75 17.40
N PHE A 350 13.12 -14.35 17.72
CA PHE A 350 12.00 -15.24 17.98
C PHE A 350 11.00 -15.14 16.84
N VAL A 351 10.82 -16.22 16.08
CA VAL A 351 9.88 -16.28 14.94
C VAL A 351 8.66 -17.09 15.35
N LEU A 352 7.54 -16.42 15.46
CA LEU A 352 6.24 -17.02 15.76
C LEU A 352 5.40 -17.10 14.49
N LEU A 353 5.07 -18.32 14.06
CA LEU A 353 4.18 -18.59 12.94
C LEU A 353 2.97 -19.39 13.41
N ASP A 354 1.80 -18.75 13.26
CA ASP A 354 0.53 -19.30 13.71
C ASP A 354 -0.47 -19.38 12.53
N ASP A 355 -1.44 -20.30 12.62
CA ASP A 355 -2.49 -20.54 11.64
C ASP A 355 -3.92 -20.47 12.24
N LEU A 356 -4.05 -19.91 13.43
CA LEU A 356 -5.29 -19.91 14.23
C LEU A 356 -6.52 -19.34 13.49
N HIS A 357 -6.32 -18.43 12.53
CA HIS A 357 -7.43 -17.83 11.78
C HIS A 357 -7.97 -18.71 10.66
N GLU A 358 -7.21 -19.70 10.21
CA GLU A 358 -7.58 -20.59 9.10
C GLU A 358 -7.91 -22.02 9.57
N ALA A 359 -7.72 -22.34 10.83
CA ALA A 359 -8.03 -23.65 11.39
C ALA A 359 -9.51 -24.09 11.14
N ALA A 360 -10.43 -23.14 10.96
CA ALA A 360 -11.83 -23.41 10.63
C ALA A 360 -12.05 -23.73 9.14
N SER A 361 -11.13 -23.39 8.25
CA SER A 361 -11.25 -23.53 6.78
C SER A 361 -10.28 -24.56 6.16
N GLY A 362 -9.42 -25.17 6.94
CA GLY A 362 -8.38 -26.12 6.49
C GLY A 362 -6.96 -25.59 6.71
N SER A 363 -5.94 -26.28 6.20
CA SER A 363 -4.56 -25.84 6.39
C SER A 363 -4.23 -24.61 5.56
N GLU A 364 -3.56 -23.65 6.18
CA GLU A 364 -3.05 -22.46 5.49
C GLU A 364 -2.03 -22.82 4.40
N ASN A 365 -2.10 -22.12 3.28
CA ASN A 365 -1.06 -22.20 2.25
C ASN A 365 0.15 -21.37 2.69
N ILE A 366 1.22 -22.06 3.10
CA ILE A 366 2.47 -21.46 3.57
C ILE A 366 3.51 -21.25 2.46
N ALA A 367 3.17 -21.39 1.19
CA ALA A 367 4.16 -21.26 0.10
C ALA A 367 4.85 -19.87 0.08
N TRP A 368 4.18 -18.82 0.55
CA TRP A 368 4.75 -17.48 0.75
C TRP A 368 6.00 -17.48 1.65
N HIS A 369 6.10 -18.45 2.54
CA HIS A 369 7.21 -18.62 3.47
C HIS A 369 8.54 -18.94 2.76
N TYR A 370 8.46 -19.60 1.60
CA TYR A 370 9.63 -19.92 0.78
C TYR A 370 10.11 -18.71 -0.04
N ASP A 371 9.27 -17.70 -0.25
CA ASP A 371 9.64 -16.43 -0.87
C ASP A 371 10.20 -15.40 0.13
N THR A 372 10.20 -15.73 1.43
CA THR A 372 10.72 -14.85 2.51
C THR A 372 12.22 -15.04 2.66
N ASP A 373 12.96 -13.95 2.83
CA ASP A 373 14.43 -13.92 2.91
C ASP A 373 14.96 -14.32 4.30
N TYR A 374 14.79 -15.58 4.67
CA TYR A 374 15.38 -16.14 5.90
C TYR A 374 16.92 -16.09 5.90
N GLU A 375 17.54 -15.98 4.74
CA GLU A 375 18.96 -15.80 4.52
C GLU A 375 19.51 -14.55 5.20
N PHE A 376 18.70 -13.50 5.38
CA PHE A 376 19.07 -12.30 6.12
C PHE A 376 19.37 -12.58 7.60
N LEU A 377 18.82 -13.65 8.15
CA LEU A 377 19.10 -14.08 9.51
C LEU A 377 20.40 -14.88 9.67
N LYS A 378 21.20 -15.03 8.60
CA LYS A 378 22.56 -15.58 8.68
C LYS A 378 23.57 -14.63 9.32
N ASP A 379 23.22 -13.35 9.44
CA ASP A 379 24.10 -12.33 9.99
C ASP A 379 24.73 -12.75 11.33
N ASP A 380 26.04 -12.50 11.48
CA ASP A 380 26.82 -12.95 12.63
C ASP A 380 26.40 -12.31 13.97
N SER A 381 25.73 -11.18 13.94
CA SER A 381 25.14 -10.55 15.12
C SER A 381 23.92 -11.31 15.68
N ILE A 382 23.30 -12.19 14.89
CA ILE A 382 22.18 -13.02 15.30
C ILE A 382 22.72 -14.33 15.92
N LYS A 383 22.79 -14.35 17.24
CA LYS A 383 23.39 -15.44 18.01
C LYS A 383 22.44 -16.60 18.23
N GLN A 384 21.13 -16.34 18.29
CA GLN A 384 20.13 -17.37 18.55
C GLN A 384 18.88 -17.12 17.76
N ILE A 385 18.24 -18.18 17.25
CA ILE A 385 16.95 -18.14 16.60
C ILE A 385 16.06 -19.19 17.28
N LEU A 386 14.87 -18.75 17.68
CA LEU A 386 13.83 -19.57 18.28
C LEU A 386 12.61 -19.57 17.34
N THR A 387 11.99 -20.73 17.18
CA THR A 387 10.77 -20.89 16.40
C THR A 387 9.64 -21.40 17.27
N ALA A 388 8.45 -20.88 17.10
CA ALA A 388 7.26 -21.30 17.82
C ALA A 388 5.97 -21.10 17.00
N GLY A 389 4.84 -21.52 17.59
CA GLY A 389 3.53 -21.48 16.96
C GLY A 389 3.16 -22.81 16.32
N ALA A 390 1.94 -22.91 15.81
CA ALA A 390 1.41 -24.14 15.23
C ALA A 390 2.24 -24.65 14.03
N ARG A 391 2.93 -23.75 13.33
CA ARG A 391 3.72 -24.03 12.12
C ARG A 391 5.23 -23.97 12.35
N TYR A 392 5.70 -24.19 13.57
CA TYR A 392 7.13 -24.10 13.91
C TYR A 392 8.01 -25.09 13.12
N LEU A 393 7.47 -26.25 12.75
CA LEU A 393 8.22 -27.24 11.94
C LEU A 393 8.49 -26.72 10.52
N ASP A 394 7.53 -26.05 9.91
CA ASP A 394 7.70 -25.43 8.58
C ASP A 394 8.77 -24.35 8.64
N THR A 395 8.75 -23.51 9.69
CA THR A 395 9.77 -22.49 9.93
C THR A 395 11.14 -23.13 10.12
N LYS A 396 11.24 -24.25 10.88
CA LYS A 396 12.48 -24.98 11.06
C LYS A 396 13.05 -25.51 9.74
N VAL A 397 12.21 -26.11 8.88
CA VAL A 397 12.62 -26.56 7.54
C VAL A 397 13.15 -25.39 6.71
N ARG A 398 12.47 -24.25 6.75
CA ARG A 398 12.89 -23.05 5.98
C ARG A 398 14.24 -22.51 6.50
N PHE A 399 14.51 -22.55 7.81
CA PHE A 399 15.82 -22.23 8.37
C PHE A 399 16.91 -23.21 7.91
N GLN A 400 16.61 -24.50 7.83
CA GLN A 400 17.53 -25.49 7.29
C GLN A 400 17.89 -25.19 5.83
N MET A 401 16.91 -24.83 5.01
CA MET A 401 17.14 -24.41 3.62
C MET A 401 17.97 -23.13 3.51
N ALA A 402 17.89 -22.25 4.50
CA ALA A 402 18.74 -21.06 4.61
C ALA A 402 20.10 -21.35 5.25
N ASP A 403 20.58 -22.60 5.33
CA ASP A 403 21.85 -23.03 5.96
C ASP A 403 22.04 -22.54 7.41
N LYS A 404 20.96 -22.41 8.17
CA LYS A 404 20.99 -22.09 9.62
C LYS A 404 20.84 -23.34 10.51
N ILE A 405 21.36 -24.48 10.04
CA ILE A 405 21.38 -25.75 10.79
C ILE A 405 22.18 -25.55 12.06
N GLY A 406 21.59 -25.87 13.21
CA GLY A 406 22.26 -25.90 14.52
C GLY A 406 22.00 -24.68 15.42
N ARG A 407 21.27 -23.66 14.96
CA ARG A 407 20.92 -22.50 15.80
C ARG A 407 19.42 -22.33 16.06
N ALA A 408 18.58 -23.23 15.51
CA ALA A 408 17.13 -23.18 15.76
C ALA A 408 16.78 -24.12 16.91
N HIS A 409 16.25 -23.58 18.00
CA HIS A 409 15.68 -24.32 19.12
C HIS A 409 14.16 -24.25 19.05
N VAL A 410 13.52 -25.37 19.38
CA VAL A 410 12.04 -25.50 19.41
C VAL A 410 11.57 -25.46 20.84
#